data_8be81ac84a38a15c129897420104f030
#
_entry.id   8be81ac84a38a15c129897420104f030
#
_cell.length_a   1.000
_cell.length_b   1.000
_cell.length_c   1.000
_cell.angle_alpha   90.00
_cell.angle_beta   90.00
_cell.angle_gamma   90.00
#
_symmetry.space_group_name_H-M   'P 1'
#
loop_
_entity.id
_entity.type
_entity.pdbx_description
1 polymer ?
#
loop_
_entity_poly.entity_id
_entity_poly.type
_entity_poly.pdbx_seq_one_letter_code
_entity_poly.pdbx_strand_id
1 'polypeptide(L)'
;MSTKLPDVVSRYFERDGDRDIESIVNLFAEDATVIDEGEERHGTAEIRAWQTGAASKYTYTTEITSAEALGPDRYLVTGRLTGNFPGGTADLKWDFTIAP
;
A
#
# COMPACT_ATOMS: atom_id res chain seq x y z
N MET A 1 -17.50 -4.05 13.92
CA MET A 1 -16.32 -3.36 14.45
C MET A 1 -15.15 -3.52 13.50
N SER A 2 -14.49 -2.43 13.18
CA SER A 2 -13.36 -2.50 12.27
C SER A 2 -12.11 -3.01 13.01
N THR A 3 -11.28 -3.78 12.30
CA THR A 3 -9.99 -4.23 12.81
C THR A 3 -9.06 -3.03 12.94
N LYS A 4 -8.39 -2.92 14.07
CA LYS A 4 -7.37 -1.88 14.24
C LYS A 4 -6.12 -2.26 13.45
N LEU A 5 -5.67 -1.37 12.57
CA LEU A 5 -4.49 -1.60 11.77
C LEU A 5 -3.22 -1.32 12.57
N PRO A 6 -2.13 -2.08 12.33
CA PRO A 6 -0.82 -1.74 12.87
C PRO A 6 -0.37 -0.36 12.40
N ASP A 7 0.41 0.34 13.22
CA ASP A 7 0.91 1.68 12.88
C ASP A 7 1.61 1.72 11.53
N VAL A 8 2.39 0.70 11.19
CA VAL A 8 3.13 0.67 9.92
C VAL A 8 2.19 0.67 8.71
N VAL A 9 1.05 -0.02 8.80
CA VAL A 9 0.06 -0.05 7.73
C VAL A 9 -0.63 1.30 7.61
N SER A 10 -1.03 1.88 8.75
CA SER A 10 -1.64 3.23 8.76
C SER A 10 -0.70 4.27 8.18
N ARG A 11 0.59 4.20 8.53
CA ARG A 11 1.62 5.10 7.97
C ARG A 11 1.79 4.92 6.49
N TYR A 12 1.71 3.68 6.00
CA TYR A 12 1.81 3.41 4.57
C TYR A 12 0.75 4.21 3.79
N PHE A 13 -0.51 4.12 4.21
CA PHE A 13 -1.58 4.84 3.53
C PHE A 13 -1.44 6.36 3.67
N GLU A 14 -1.01 6.84 4.82
CA GLU A 14 -0.78 8.25 5.06
C GLU A 14 0.32 8.80 4.15
N ARG A 15 1.47 8.11 4.09
CA ARG A 15 2.59 8.52 3.25
C ARG A 15 2.27 8.39 1.76
N ASP A 16 1.52 7.37 1.39
CA ASP A 16 1.08 7.21 0.01
C ASP A 16 0.19 8.38 -0.41
N GLY A 17 -0.71 8.83 0.46
CA GLY A 17 -1.53 10.01 0.19
C GLY A 17 -0.71 11.28 0.01
N ASP A 18 0.37 11.44 0.77
CA ASP A 18 1.28 12.58 0.69
C ASP A 18 2.28 12.47 -0.46
N ARG A 19 2.35 11.32 -1.11
CA ARG A 19 3.32 11.01 -2.18
C ARG A 19 4.77 11.18 -1.72
N ASP A 20 5.04 10.87 -0.47
CA ASP A 20 6.39 10.90 0.11
C ASP A 20 7.07 9.54 -0.12
N ILE A 21 7.67 9.38 -1.29
CA ILE A 21 8.20 8.10 -1.75
C ILE A 21 9.28 7.55 -0.82
N GLU A 22 10.20 8.36 -0.35
CA GLU A 22 11.25 7.88 0.53
C GLU A 22 10.69 7.39 1.88
N SER A 23 9.69 8.08 2.42
CA SER A 23 9.02 7.64 3.64
C SER A 23 8.26 6.34 3.43
N ILE A 24 7.62 6.17 2.25
CA ILE A 24 6.94 4.92 1.91
C ILE A 24 7.96 3.77 1.87
N VAL A 25 9.06 3.96 1.15
CA VAL A 25 10.09 2.92 0.99
C VAL A 25 10.67 2.51 2.34
N ASN A 26 10.86 3.48 3.24
CA ASN A 26 11.43 3.21 4.57
C ASN A 26 10.51 2.40 5.48
N LEU A 27 9.22 2.28 5.14
CA LEU A 27 8.30 1.42 5.90
C LEU A 27 8.46 -0.06 5.56
N PHE A 28 9.11 -0.38 4.44
CA PHE A 28 9.32 -1.76 4.03
C PHE A 28 10.62 -2.32 4.59
N ALA A 29 10.62 -3.62 4.90
CA ALA A 29 11.86 -4.31 5.26
C ALA A 29 12.79 -4.33 4.03
N GLU A 30 14.10 -4.46 4.27
CA GLU A 30 15.09 -4.45 3.18
C GLU A 30 14.86 -5.57 2.16
N ASP A 31 14.34 -6.70 2.62
CA ASP A 31 14.04 -7.86 1.77
C ASP A 31 12.57 -8.00 1.43
N ALA A 32 11.81 -6.92 1.60
CA ALA A 32 10.37 -6.95 1.33
C ALA A 32 10.06 -7.25 -0.13
N THR A 33 8.91 -7.86 -0.36
CA THR A 33 8.40 -8.12 -1.70
C THR A 33 7.05 -7.44 -1.84
N VAL A 34 6.86 -6.72 -2.94
CA VAL A 34 5.57 -6.13 -3.31
C VAL A 34 5.10 -6.84 -4.58
N ILE A 35 3.85 -7.27 -4.59
CA ILE A 35 3.22 -7.85 -5.77
C ILE A 35 2.10 -6.91 -6.20
N ASP A 36 2.20 -6.40 -7.41
CA ASP A 36 1.21 -5.48 -7.95
C ASP A 36 0.99 -5.83 -9.43
N GLU A 37 -0.27 -6.02 -9.81
CA GLU A 37 -0.66 -6.39 -11.16
C GLU A 37 0.07 -7.63 -11.68
N GLY A 38 0.34 -8.59 -10.77
CA GLY A 38 1.00 -9.83 -11.12
C GLY A 38 2.52 -9.74 -11.24
N GLU A 39 3.10 -8.55 -11.02
CA GLU A 39 4.54 -8.35 -11.07
C GLU A 39 5.12 -8.23 -9.67
N GLU A 40 6.25 -8.88 -9.43
CA GLU A 40 6.93 -8.85 -8.15
C GLU A 40 8.04 -7.79 -8.14
N ARG A 41 8.11 -7.05 -7.03
CA ARG A 41 9.17 -6.09 -6.76
C ARG A 41 9.91 -6.55 -5.51
N HIS A 42 11.18 -6.86 -5.62
CA HIS A 42 11.98 -7.35 -4.51
C HIS A 42 12.99 -6.32 -4.06
N GLY A 43 12.98 -6.01 -2.76
CA GLY A 43 13.97 -5.14 -2.15
C GLY A 43 13.72 -3.67 -2.37
N THR A 44 14.50 -2.85 -1.66
CA THR A 44 14.32 -1.41 -1.58
C THR A 44 14.37 -0.73 -2.95
N ALA A 45 15.34 -1.09 -3.78
CA ALA A 45 15.53 -0.41 -5.07
C ALA A 45 14.35 -0.65 -6.01
N GLU A 46 13.85 -1.87 -6.08
CA GLU A 46 12.71 -2.20 -6.95
C GLU A 46 11.43 -1.58 -6.44
N ILE A 47 11.23 -1.56 -5.12
CA ILE A 47 10.05 -0.93 -4.50
C ILE A 47 10.07 0.58 -4.77
N ARG A 48 11.24 1.21 -4.65
CA ARG A 48 11.39 2.64 -4.96
C ARG A 48 11.05 2.93 -6.42
N ALA A 49 11.54 2.10 -7.34
CA ALA A 49 11.25 2.27 -8.76
C ALA A 49 9.75 2.11 -9.04
N TRP A 50 9.09 1.17 -8.40
CA TRP A 50 7.66 0.96 -8.52
C TRP A 50 6.87 2.18 -8.04
N GLN A 51 7.21 2.72 -6.87
CA GLN A 51 6.53 3.91 -6.33
C GLN A 51 6.78 5.16 -7.18
N THR A 52 8.00 5.31 -7.69
CA THR A 52 8.36 6.46 -8.52
C THR A 52 7.68 6.42 -9.88
N GLY A 53 7.54 5.22 -10.45
CA GLY A 53 6.97 5.03 -11.78
C GLY A 53 5.46 4.86 -11.78
N ALA A 54 5.01 3.62 -11.92
CA ALA A 54 3.59 3.29 -12.15
C ALA A 54 2.67 3.81 -11.04
N ALA A 55 3.08 3.69 -9.78
CA ALA A 55 2.23 4.08 -8.66
C ALA A 55 2.07 5.59 -8.53
N SER A 56 2.96 6.40 -9.11
CA SER A 56 2.87 7.86 -9.04
C SER A 56 2.21 8.50 -10.27
N LYS A 57 1.74 7.70 -11.21
CA LYS A 57 1.16 8.18 -12.47
C LYS A 57 -0.11 9.02 -12.27
N TYR A 58 -0.86 8.73 -11.22
CA TYR A 58 -2.13 9.39 -10.96
C TYR A 58 -2.16 10.02 -9.57
N THR A 59 -3.01 11.02 -9.42
CA THR A 59 -3.33 11.61 -8.12
C THR A 59 -4.64 11.02 -7.62
N TYR A 60 -4.68 10.57 -6.37
CA TYR A 60 -5.87 9.92 -5.82
C TYR A 60 -5.93 10.05 -4.30
N THR A 61 -7.14 9.81 -3.78
CA THR A 61 -7.37 9.64 -2.34
C THR A 61 -7.78 8.20 -2.08
N THR A 62 -7.48 7.70 -0.89
CA THR A 62 -7.80 6.33 -0.49
C THR A 62 -8.75 6.35 0.71
N GLU A 63 -9.87 5.64 0.60
CA GLU A 63 -10.79 5.41 1.71
C GLU A 63 -10.72 3.93 2.09
N ILE A 64 -10.34 3.65 3.33
CA ILE A 64 -10.32 2.28 3.83
C ILE A 64 -11.75 1.86 4.18
N THR A 65 -12.25 0.84 3.51
CA THR A 65 -13.63 0.37 3.70
C THR A 65 -13.72 -0.85 4.59
N SER A 66 -12.66 -1.66 4.67
CA SER A 66 -12.61 -2.76 5.62
C SER A 66 -11.16 -3.18 5.89
N ALA A 67 -10.97 -3.86 7.03
CA ALA A 67 -9.67 -4.42 7.38
C ALA A 67 -9.91 -5.72 8.14
N GLU A 68 -9.12 -6.74 7.85
CA GLU A 68 -9.24 -8.06 8.46
C GLU A 68 -7.87 -8.58 8.84
N ALA A 69 -7.73 -9.06 10.07
CA ALA A 69 -6.53 -9.75 10.51
C ALA A 69 -6.61 -11.21 10.07
N LEU A 70 -5.66 -11.63 9.24
CA LEU A 70 -5.60 -13.01 8.75
C LEU A 70 -4.67 -13.88 9.59
N GLY A 71 -3.92 -13.26 10.47
CA GLY A 71 -2.97 -13.91 11.37
C GLY A 71 -2.31 -12.86 12.26
N PRO A 72 -1.36 -13.25 13.10
CA PRO A 72 -0.74 -12.28 14.03
C PRO A 72 0.06 -11.18 13.35
N ASP A 73 0.51 -11.41 12.11
CA ASP A 73 1.33 -10.46 11.36
C ASP A 73 0.81 -10.22 9.94
N ARG A 74 -0.40 -10.66 9.62
CA ARG A 74 -0.95 -10.55 8.27
C ARG A 74 -2.31 -9.88 8.29
N TYR A 75 -2.48 -8.88 7.42
CA TYR A 75 -3.72 -8.08 7.34
C TYR A 75 -4.17 -7.92 5.90
N LEU A 76 -5.47 -8.09 5.69
CA LEU A 76 -6.10 -7.79 4.40
C LEU A 76 -6.89 -6.50 4.55
N VAL A 77 -6.56 -5.50 3.76
CA VAL A 77 -7.22 -4.19 3.76
C VAL A 77 -7.93 -4.00 2.44
N THR A 78 -9.17 -3.53 2.52
CA THR A 78 -9.96 -3.20 1.32
C THR A 78 -10.23 -1.69 1.34
N GLY A 79 -10.11 -1.05 0.20
CA GLY A 79 -10.35 0.37 0.11
C GLY A 79 -10.78 0.80 -1.27
N ARG A 80 -11.22 2.05 -1.35
CA ARG A 80 -11.64 2.68 -2.61
C ARG A 80 -10.73 3.85 -2.91
N LEU A 81 -10.14 3.83 -4.10
CA LEU A 81 -9.41 4.98 -4.62
C LEU A 81 -10.36 5.86 -5.41
N THR A 82 -10.21 7.17 -5.24
CA THR A 82 -10.91 8.17 -6.05
C THR A 82 -9.86 9.13 -6.59
N GLY A 83 -9.79 9.31 -7.90
CA GLY A 83 -8.74 10.14 -8.47
C GLY A 83 -8.90 10.43 -9.95
N ASN A 84 -7.82 10.87 -10.56
CA ASN A 84 -7.80 11.32 -11.95
C ASN A 84 -7.45 10.22 -12.96
N PHE A 85 -7.51 8.98 -12.56
CA PHE A 85 -7.28 7.84 -13.45
C PHE A 85 -8.58 7.48 -14.21
N PRO A 86 -8.48 6.69 -15.29
CA PRO A 86 -9.67 6.27 -16.05
C PRO A 86 -10.68 5.57 -15.15
N GLY A 87 -11.93 5.98 -15.24
CA GLY A 87 -13.02 5.47 -14.40
C GLY A 87 -13.23 6.25 -13.11
N GLY A 88 -12.23 6.99 -12.64
CA GLY A 88 -12.34 7.86 -11.47
C GLY A 88 -12.37 7.17 -10.11
N THR A 89 -12.78 5.92 -10.03
CA THR A 89 -12.78 5.13 -8.80
C THR A 89 -12.32 3.71 -9.06
N ALA A 90 -11.71 3.08 -8.05
CA ALA A 90 -11.31 1.69 -8.12
C ALA A 90 -11.33 1.08 -6.72
N ASP A 91 -11.87 -0.13 -6.61
CA ASP A 91 -11.84 -0.87 -5.35
C ASP A 91 -10.64 -1.80 -5.37
N LEU A 92 -9.79 -1.69 -4.36
CA LEU A 92 -8.54 -2.44 -4.28
C LEU A 92 -8.44 -3.19 -2.96
N LYS A 93 -7.60 -4.21 -2.98
CA LYS A 93 -7.25 -4.96 -1.77
C LYS A 93 -5.74 -4.96 -1.60
N TRP A 94 -5.31 -4.81 -0.35
CA TRP A 94 -3.90 -4.86 0.02
C TRP A 94 -3.71 -5.98 1.03
N ASP A 95 -2.77 -6.87 0.76
CA ASP A 95 -2.42 -7.97 1.66
C ASP A 95 -1.05 -7.64 2.26
N PHE A 96 -1.03 -7.29 3.55
CA PHE A 96 0.19 -6.89 4.25
C PHE A 96 0.70 -8.03 5.12
N THR A 97 1.99 -8.31 5.01
CA THR A 97 2.71 -9.14 5.97
C THR A 97 3.71 -8.26 6.69
N ILE A 98 3.66 -8.24 8.01
CA ILE A 98 4.45 -7.34 8.84
C ILE A 98 5.66 -8.10 9.38
N ALA A 99 6.86 -7.55 9.18
CA ALA A 99 8.07 -8.13 9.73
C ALA A 99 8.13 -7.93 11.25
N PRO A 100 8.68 -8.89 11.98
CA PRO A 100 8.81 -8.76 13.44
C PRO A 100 9.73 -7.62 13.85
#